data_50c256891699e8e2b9e513d318f26975
#
_entry.id   50c256891699e8e2b9e513d318f26975
#
_cell.length_a   1.000
_cell.length_b   1.000
_cell.length_c   1.000
_cell.angle_alpha   90.00
_cell.angle_beta   90.00
_cell.angle_gamma   90.00
#
_symmetry.space_group_name_H-M   'P 1'
#
loop_
_entity.id
_entity.type
_entity.pdbx_description
1 polymer ?
#
loop_
_entity_poly.entity_id
_entity_poly.type
_entity_poly.pdbx_seq_one_letter_code
_entity_poly.pdbx_strand_id
1 'polypeptide(L)'
;MKKAFILSVATMCASAALTSCTTTGPDGLSHYQRNISVASGERTKIGVAFSLNPDCSAKVVPEVRIREAPKHGNVESLRELAFPHGKGEYKKCNGTKVPTTVGYYTSDKGFVGKDRIVIRTSDKNGIVTEGVLNITVVE
;
A
#
# COMPACT_ATOMS: atom_id res chain seq x y z
N MET A 1 -26.65 -55.84 -29.02
CA MET A 1 -25.66 -54.80 -29.30
C MET A 1 -26.23 -53.47 -28.76
N LYS A 2 -25.81 -53.05 -27.56
CA LYS A 2 -26.12 -51.73 -26.97
C LYS A 2 -24.83 -51.13 -26.47
N LYS A 3 -24.35 -50.10 -27.18
CA LYS A 3 -23.16 -49.35 -26.79
C LYS A 3 -23.55 -48.33 -25.73
N ALA A 4 -22.99 -48.46 -24.53
CA ALA A 4 -23.14 -47.47 -23.48
C ALA A 4 -22.12 -46.34 -23.71
N PHE A 5 -22.60 -45.11 -23.88
CA PHE A 5 -21.80 -43.89 -23.91
C PHE A 5 -21.59 -43.41 -22.46
N ILE A 6 -20.36 -43.47 -22.01
CA ILE A 6 -19.97 -42.90 -20.71
C ILE A 6 -19.59 -41.43 -20.95
N LEU A 7 -20.46 -40.53 -20.47
CA LEU A 7 -20.21 -39.10 -20.50
C LEU A 7 -19.32 -38.73 -19.29
N SER A 8 -18.05 -38.43 -19.57
CA SER A 8 -17.10 -37.97 -18.55
C SER A 8 -17.30 -36.50 -18.31
N VAL A 9 -17.86 -36.12 -17.15
CA VAL A 9 -17.99 -34.73 -16.73
C VAL A 9 -16.66 -34.31 -16.09
N ALA A 10 -15.87 -33.51 -16.81
CA ALA A 10 -14.66 -32.88 -16.27
C ALA A 10 -15.05 -31.68 -15.44
N THR A 11 -14.97 -31.82 -14.12
CA THR A 11 -15.15 -30.72 -13.17
C THR A 11 -13.93 -29.81 -13.19
N MET A 12 -14.05 -28.67 -13.81
CA MET A 12 -13.01 -27.64 -13.91
C MET A 12 -13.02 -26.79 -12.61
N CYS A 13 -12.11 -27.10 -11.67
CA CYS A 13 -11.87 -26.26 -10.50
C CYS A 13 -11.22 -24.96 -10.93
N ALA A 14 -12.02 -23.88 -10.98
CA ALA A 14 -11.52 -22.53 -11.17
C ALA A 14 -10.85 -22.04 -9.86
N SER A 15 -9.53 -22.11 -9.81
CA SER A 15 -8.74 -21.51 -8.74
C SER A 15 -8.76 -19.99 -8.92
N ALA A 16 -9.54 -19.28 -8.12
CA ALA A 16 -9.49 -17.82 -8.04
C ALA A 16 -8.16 -17.40 -7.39
N ALA A 17 -7.16 -17.11 -8.19
CA ALA A 17 -5.94 -16.46 -7.74
C ALA A 17 -6.28 -15.02 -7.35
N LEU A 18 -6.20 -14.70 -6.05
CA LEU A 18 -6.24 -13.33 -5.54
C LEU A 18 -4.96 -12.61 -5.97
N THR A 19 -4.92 -12.12 -7.18
CA THR A 19 -3.86 -11.26 -7.68
C THR A 19 -4.08 -9.87 -7.09
N SER A 20 -3.15 -9.44 -6.23
CA SER A 20 -3.00 -8.04 -5.86
C SER A 20 -2.67 -7.27 -7.14
N CYS A 21 -3.68 -6.69 -7.78
CA CYS A 21 -3.50 -5.94 -9.02
C CYS A 21 -2.87 -4.59 -8.72
N THR A 22 -1.56 -4.47 -8.95
CA THR A 22 -0.95 -3.18 -9.25
C THR A 22 -1.22 -2.93 -10.72
N THR A 23 -2.16 -2.04 -11.03
CA THR A 23 -2.50 -1.67 -12.41
C THR A 23 -1.75 -0.39 -12.77
N THR A 24 -1.05 -0.40 -13.90
CA THR A 24 -0.57 0.85 -14.51
C THR A 24 -1.76 1.46 -15.24
N GLY A 25 -2.17 2.65 -14.80
CA GLY A 25 -3.28 3.37 -15.40
C GLY A 25 -2.91 3.99 -16.77
N PRO A 26 -3.91 4.50 -17.52
CA PRO A 26 -3.68 5.19 -18.78
C PRO A 26 -2.86 6.49 -18.61
N ASP A 27 -2.71 6.99 -17.40
CA ASP A 27 -1.88 8.12 -17.00
C ASP A 27 -0.39 7.76 -16.82
N GLY A 28 0.00 6.50 -17.04
CA GLY A 28 1.36 5.98 -16.88
C GLY A 28 1.79 5.79 -15.41
N LEU A 29 0.87 5.94 -14.45
CA LEU A 29 1.16 5.76 -13.03
C LEU A 29 0.84 4.32 -12.58
N SER A 30 1.62 3.84 -11.63
CA SER A 30 1.25 2.64 -10.85
C SER A 30 0.26 3.04 -9.76
N HIS A 31 -0.89 2.35 -9.70
CA HIS A 31 -1.92 2.61 -8.72
C HIS A 31 -2.01 1.47 -7.72
N TYR A 32 -2.24 1.81 -6.45
CA TYR A 32 -2.56 0.84 -5.41
C TYR A 32 -3.62 1.38 -4.45
N GLN A 33 -4.31 0.47 -3.77
CA GLN A 33 -5.30 0.78 -2.76
C GLN A 33 -5.03 -0.01 -1.50
N ARG A 34 -5.21 0.63 -0.34
CA ARG A 34 -5.08 -0.01 0.97
C ARG A 34 -6.24 0.38 1.87
N ASN A 35 -6.70 -0.59 2.66
CA ASN A 35 -7.67 -0.37 3.74
C ASN A 35 -6.92 -0.43 5.07
N ILE A 36 -7.12 0.56 5.93
CA ILE A 36 -6.42 0.72 7.21
C ILE A 36 -7.45 1.04 8.28
N SER A 37 -7.38 0.33 9.41
CA SER A 37 -8.19 0.66 10.60
C SER A 37 -7.31 1.36 11.63
N VAL A 38 -7.82 2.43 12.22
CA VAL A 38 -7.11 3.26 13.22
C VAL A 38 -8.05 3.59 14.38
N ALA A 39 -7.48 3.83 15.56
CA ALA A 39 -8.24 4.30 16.71
C ALA A 39 -8.49 5.82 16.63
N SER A 40 -9.65 6.24 17.11
CA SER A 40 -10.07 7.65 17.12
C SER A 40 -9.12 8.52 17.93
N GLY A 41 -8.64 9.61 17.33
CA GLY A 41 -7.74 10.58 17.96
C GLY A 41 -6.30 10.11 18.15
N GLU A 42 -5.95 8.88 17.80
CA GLU A 42 -4.58 8.37 17.92
C GLU A 42 -3.76 8.65 16.66
N ARG A 43 -2.49 9.06 16.88
CA ARG A 43 -1.52 9.23 15.80
C ARG A 43 -1.03 7.86 15.34
N THR A 44 -1.49 7.42 14.18
CA THR A 44 -1.21 6.10 13.64
C THR A 44 -0.31 6.17 12.41
N LYS A 45 0.74 5.34 12.36
CA LYS A 45 1.58 5.18 11.17
C LYS A 45 0.81 4.42 10.08
N ILE A 46 0.58 5.09 8.96
CA ILE A 46 -0.22 4.56 7.85
C ILE A 46 0.61 4.09 6.66
N GLY A 47 1.90 4.39 6.62
CA GLY A 47 2.76 3.92 5.54
C GLY A 47 4.22 4.31 5.70
N VAL A 48 5.09 3.58 4.98
CA VAL A 48 6.52 3.84 4.87
C VAL A 48 6.89 3.78 3.40
N ALA A 49 7.41 4.87 2.86
CA ALA A 49 7.96 4.93 1.51
C ALA A 49 9.49 4.84 1.59
N PHE A 50 10.07 3.90 0.86
CA PHE A 50 11.51 3.66 0.82
C PHE A 50 11.96 3.28 -0.59
N SER A 51 13.23 3.49 -0.89
CA SER A 51 13.88 3.02 -2.10
C SER A 51 15.28 2.53 -1.73
N LEU A 52 15.60 1.29 -2.09
CA LEU A 52 16.80 0.58 -1.63
C LEU A 52 17.67 0.14 -2.80
N ASN A 53 18.96 0.09 -2.54
CA ASN A 53 19.93 -0.66 -3.32
C ASN A 53 19.91 -2.14 -2.91
N PRO A 54 20.46 -3.05 -3.72
CA PRO A 54 20.54 -4.49 -3.39
C PRO A 54 21.35 -4.80 -2.12
N ASP A 55 22.21 -3.89 -1.68
CA ASP A 55 22.98 -3.97 -0.43
C ASP A 55 22.22 -3.44 0.80
N CYS A 56 20.97 -3.11 0.65
CA CYS A 56 20.08 -2.53 1.67
C CYS A 56 20.38 -1.07 2.06
N SER A 57 21.33 -0.41 1.42
CA SER A 57 21.48 1.03 1.58
C SER A 57 20.31 1.80 0.94
N ALA A 58 20.00 2.98 1.47
CA ALA A 58 18.98 3.83 0.85
C ALA A 58 19.50 4.34 -0.51
N LYS A 59 18.74 4.09 -1.57
CA LYS A 59 19.02 4.62 -2.90
C LYS A 59 18.62 6.09 -2.97
N VAL A 60 17.43 6.39 -2.49
CA VAL A 60 16.88 7.75 -2.37
C VAL A 60 15.78 7.73 -1.30
N VAL A 61 15.56 8.85 -0.63
CA VAL A 61 14.39 9.02 0.23
C VAL A 61 13.21 9.48 -0.64
N PRO A 62 12.16 8.66 -0.83
CA PRO A 62 11.04 9.00 -1.69
C PRO A 62 10.34 10.27 -1.22
N GLU A 63 9.86 11.06 -2.16
CA GLU A 63 8.99 12.20 -1.90
C GLU A 63 7.53 11.75 -1.91
N VAL A 64 6.79 12.09 -0.86
CA VAL A 64 5.36 11.80 -0.74
C VAL A 64 4.59 13.11 -0.73
N ARG A 65 3.63 13.25 -1.65
CA ARG A 65 2.74 14.41 -1.77
C ARG A 65 1.30 13.98 -1.51
N ILE A 66 0.61 14.72 -0.66
CA ILE A 66 -0.82 14.54 -0.43
C ILE A 66 -1.57 15.15 -1.62
N ARG A 67 -2.34 14.34 -2.33
CA ARG A 67 -3.17 14.73 -3.49
C ARG A 67 -4.61 15.02 -3.06
N GLU A 68 -5.11 14.26 -2.08
CA GLU A 68 -6.38 14.46 -1.44
C GLU A 68 -6.17 14.29 0.07
N ALA A 69 -6.43 15.37 0.81
CA ALA A 69 -6.33 15.36 2.26
C ALA A 69 -7.54 14.66 2.88
N PRO A 70 -7.40 14.07 4.09
CA PRO A 70 -8.51 13.51 4.81
C PRO A 70 -9.53 14.60 5.19
N LYS A 71 -10.78 14.21 5.37
CA LYS A 71 -11.87 15.13 5.76
C LYS A 71 -12.06 15.21 7.28
N HIS A 72 -11.65 14.20 8.00
CA HIS A 72 -11.91 14.01 9.43
C HIS A 72 -10.62 13.73 10.20
N GLY A 73 -9.56 14.47 9.88
CA GLY A 73 -8.29 14.34 10.55
C GLY A 73 -7.15 15.06 9.85
N ASN A 74 -5.95 14.76 10.28
CA ASN A 74 -4.72 15.32 9.73
C ASN A 74 -3.79 14.20 9.26
N VAL A 75 -3.05 14.44 8.18
CA VAL A 75 -2.00 13.56 7.66
C VAL A 75 -0.67 14.29 7.63
N GLU A 76 0.36 13.64 8.15
CA GLU A 76 1.73 14.14 8.15
C GLU A 76 2.63 13.20 7.37
N SER A 77 3.63 13.76 6.70
CA SER A 77 4.66 13.03 5.98
C SER A 77 6.02 13.49 6.47
N LEU A 78 6.75 12.61 7.16
CA LEU A 78 8.01 12.91 7.83
C LEU A 78 9.16 12.06 7.31
N ARG A 79 10.36 12.64 7.22
CA ARG A 79 11.58 11.89 6.94
C ARG A 79 12.15 11.37 8.25
N GLU A 80 12.27 10.05 8.35
CA GLU A 80 12.82 9.39 9.54
C GLU A 80 13.45 8.03 9.20
N LEU A 81 14.20 7.48 10.14
CA LEU A 81 14.71 6.13 10.05
C LEU A 81 13.61 5.14 10.42
N ALA A 82 13.24 4.27 9.49
CA ALA A 82 12.27 3.22 9.74
C ALA A 82 12.67 1.90 9.07
N PHE A 83 12.06 0.82 9.53
CA PHE A 83 12.22 -0.48 8.89
C PHE A 83 11.46 -0.50 7.56
N PRO A 84 12.12 -0.85 6.45
CA PRO A 84 11.44 -1.05 5.18
C PRO A 84 10.58 -2.32 5.23
N HIS A 85 9.64 -2.44 4.30
CA HIS A 85 8.81 -3.62 4.09
C HIS A 85 9.10 -4.23 2.71
N GLY A 86 10.39 -4.47 2.44
CA GLY A 86 10.87 -5.02 1.18
C GLY A 86 10.30 -6.42 0.92
N LYS A 87 10.03 -6.71 -0.35
CA LYS A 87 9.60 -8.03 -0.84
C LYS A 87 10.68 -8.62 -1.75
N GLY A 88 10.57 -9.93 -2.01
CA GLY A 88 11.54 -10.62 -2.86
C GLY A 88 12.96 -10.51 -2.30
N GLU A 89 13.89 -10.08 -3.13
CA GLU A 89 15.31 -9.91 -2.78
C GLU A 89 15.56 -8.86 -1.68
N TYR A 90 14.66 -7.88 -1.53
CA TYR A 90 14.75 -6.83 -0.50
C TYR A 90 14.20 -7.26 0.86
N LYS A 91 13.65 -8.48 1.00
CA LYS A 91 13.17 -8.99 2.30
C LYS A 91 14.29 -9.04 3.36
N LYS A 92 15.51 -9.30 2.94
CA LYS A 92 16.71 -9.28 3.80
C LYS A 92 16.97 -7.93 4.47
N CYS A 93 16.45 -6.85 3.89
CA CYS A 93 16.66 -5.47 4.38
C CYS A 93 15.69 -5.08 5.51
N ASN A 94 14.65 -5.86 5.77
CA ASN A 94 13.59 -5.51 6.71
C ASN A 94 14.05 -5.45 8.19
N GLY A 95 15.22 -6.01 8.50
CA GLY A 95 15.82 -5.98 9.84
C GLY A 95 16.66 -4.73 10.15
N THR A 96 16.86 -3.84 9.18
CA THR A 96 17.72 -2.65 9.33
C THR A 96 16.92 -1.39 9.04
N LYS A 97 17.00 -0.39 9.94
CA LYS A 97 16.40 0.92 9.70
C LYS A 97 17.18 1.68 8.62
N VAL A 98 16.44 2.27 7.70
CA VAL A 98 16.98 3.09 6.61
C VAL A 98 16.27 4.43 6.55
N PRO A 99 16.86 5.47 5.93
CA PRO A 99 16.17 6.73 5.67
C PRO A 99 14.92 6.48 4.80
N THR A 100 13.76 6.92 5.29
CA THR A 100 12.44 6.71 4.67
C THR A 100 11.60 7.97 4.75
N THR A 101 10.46 7.97 4.07
CA THR A 101 9.37 8.90 4.31
C THR A 101 8.22 8.13 4.95
N VAL A 102 7.83 8.51 6.16
CA VAL A 102 6.77 7.86 6.93
C VAL A 102 5.53 8.75 6.96
N GLY A 103 4.39 8.16 6.64
CA GLY A 103 3.08 8.79 6.74
C GLY A 103 2.40 8.47 8.06
N TYR A 104 1.85 9.49 8.71
CA TYR A 104 1.03 9.38 9.91
C TYR A 104 -0.33 10.02 9.67
N TYR A 105 -1.37 9.41 10.22
CA TYR A 105 -2.72 9.94 10.25
C TYR A 105 -3.20 10.04 11.69
N THR A 106 -3.90 11.14 11.99
CA THR A 106 -4.58 11.35 13.27
C THR A 106 -5.99 11.81 12.95
N SER A 107 -7.00 11.04 13.34
CA SER A 107 -8.40 11.46 13.17
C SER A 107 -8.76 12.58 14.13
N ASP A 108 -9.79 13.35 13.80
CA ASP A 108 -10.41 14.26 14.74
C ASP A 108 -10.87 13.49 15.98
N LYS A 109 -10.71 14.12 17.15
CA LYS A 109 -11.06 13.48 18.44
C LYS A 109 -12.55 13.12 18.48
N GLY A 110 -12.83 11.85 18.75
CA GLY A 110 -14.20 11.34 18.83
C GLY A 110 -14.84 11.02 17.47
N PHE A 111 -14.17 11.27 16.35
CA PHE A 111 -14.67 10.84 15.04
C PHE A 111 -14.56 9.30 14.92
N VAL A 112 -15.64 8.68 14.47
CA VAL A 112 -15.73 7.26 14.10
C VAL A 112 -16.39 7.18 12.72
N GLY A 113 -15.79 6.44 11.79
CA GLY A 113 -16.34 6.36 10.44
C GLY A 113 -15.27 6.11 9.37
N LYS A 114 -15.55 6.57 8.16
CA LYS A 114 -14.67 6.41 7.00
C LYS A 114 -14.01 7.73 6.64
N ASP A 115 -12.75 7.65 6.31
CA ASP A 115 -11.97 8.75 5.74
C ASP A 115 -11.14 8.25 4.56
N ARG A 116 -10.58 9.15 3.78
CA ARG A 116 -9.83 8.81 2.57
C ARG A 116 -8.66 9.77 2.38
N ILE A 117 -7.54 9.22 1.97
CA ILE A 117 -6.34 9.96 1.63
C ILE A 117 -5.85 9.48 0.27
N VAL A 118 -5.47 10.40 -0.62
CA VAL A 118 -4.76 10.06 -1.85
C VAL A 118 -3.36 10.65 -1.77
N ILE A 119 -2.37 9.80 -1.96
CA ILE A 119 -0.96 10.18 -1.96
C ILE A 119 -0.32 9.87 -3.30
N ARG A 120 0.67 10.65 -3.67
CA ARG A 120 1.56 10.38 -4.79
C ARG A 120 2.98 10.28 -4.27
N THR A 121 3.65 9.17 -4.58
CA THR A 121 5.02 8.88 -4.18
C THR A 121 5.92 8.88 -5.40
N SER A 122 7.03 9.61 -5.32
CA SER A 122 8.09 9.59 -6.34
C SER A 122 9.38 9.08 -5.73
N ASP A 123 10.00 8.10 -6.35
CA ASP A 123 11.34 7.61 -5.97
C ASP A 123 12.48 8.38 -6.63
N LYS A 124 12.15 9.47 -7.36
CA LYS A 124 13.09 10.32 -8.10
C LYS A 124 13.93 9.62 -9.17
N ASN A 125 13.62 8.35 -9.46
CA ASN A 125 14.21 7.56 -10.55
C ASN A 125 13.24 7.35 -11.72
N GLY A 126 12.20 8.17 -11.79
CA GLY A 126 11.16 8.10 -12.82
C GLY A 126 9.94 7.26 -12.46
N ILE A 127 9.97 6.53 -11.33
CA ILE A 127 8.81 5.78 -10.86
C ILE A 127 7.93 6.68 -10.01
N VAL A 128 6.68 6.83 -10.44
CA VAL A 128 5.65 7.56 -9.71
C VAL A 128 4.47 6.63 -9.45
N THR A 129 4.08 6.56 -8.18
CA THR A 129 2.98 5.70 -7.73
C THR A 129 1.91 6.54 -7.08
N GLU A 130 0.64 6.28 -7.38
CA GLU A 130 -0.49 6.88 -6.68
C GLU A 130 -1.18 5.84 -5.80
N GLY A 131 -1.37 6.18 -4.53
CA GLY A 131 -1.98 5.34 -3.52
C GLY A 131 -3.27 5.93 -2.98
N VAL A 132 -4.32 5.11 -2.91
CA VAL A 132 -5.57 5.43 -2.23
C VAL A 132 -5.58 4.69 -0.90
N LEU A 133 -5.64 5.44 0.20
CA LEU A 133 -5.73 4.92 1.56
C LEU A 133 -7.16 5.14 2.06
N ASN A 134 -7.91 4.05 2.20
CA ASN A 134 -9.23 4.07 2.82
C ASN A 134 -9.05 3.82 4.31
N ILE A 135 -9.38 4.80 5.12
CA ILE A 135 -9.25 4.75 6.57
C ILE A 135 -10.60 4.39 7.18
N THR A 136 -10.59 3.45 8.10
CA THR A 136 -11.71 3.17 9.00
C THR A 136 -11.29 3.59 10.38
N VAL A 137 -11.94 4.62 10.93
CA VAL A 137 -11.70 5.07 12.30
C VAL A 137 -12.68 4.34 13.22
N VAL A 138 -12.14 3.70 14.24
CA VAL A 138 -12.88 2.98 15.29
C VAL A 138 -12.67 3.66 16.64
N GLU A 139 -13.48 3.27 17.64
CA GLU A 139 -13.32 3.74 19.03
C GLU A 139 -11.99 3.30 19.64
#